data_43a027f57ddc129c3a05632f5d50e288
#
_entry.id   43a027f57ddc129c3a05632f5d50e288
#
_cell.length_a   1.000
_cell.length_b   1.000
_cell.length_c   1.000
_cell.angle_alpha   90.00
_cell.angle_beta   90.00
_cell.angle_gamma   90.00
#
_symmetry.space_group_name_H-M   'P 1'
#
loop_
_entity.id
_entity.type
_entity.pdbx_description
1 polymer ?
#
loop_
_entity_poly.entity_id
_entity_poly.type
_entity_poly.pdbx_seq_one_letter_code
_entity_poly.pdbx_strand_id
1 'polypeptide(L)'
;MLAIDNIGIALLLTLVAGMATCIGGCIVFFTKSTRSPDRFLGVCLAFSSGIMIYISFTEIFRKAQQALGGDTFKAFLLTNIGFFGGIAIMALIGAVLPEKKAPSSHIMMAGIYAVAATTIHNFPEGLATFMAVLEGGEAAPVTFFALAIHNIPEGFAVAMPIAYATGKKMKGFASSLLSGIAEPIGALLGWFFLKPIMTEAVSGMIFAATSGIMVYLCFNELIPLSLRYCGKKLSVICITLGFLVIALSLILLSL
;
A
#
# COMPACT_ATOMS: atom_id res chain seq x y z
N MET A 1 5.28 -26.03 -23.23
CA MET A 1 3.83 -25.77 -23.12
C MET A 1 3.44 -25.31 -21.70
N LEU A 2 3.98 -25.87 -20.62
CA LEU A 2 3.69 -25.48 -19.22
C LEU A 2 4.05 -24.03 -18.82
N ALA A 3 4.99 -23.38 -19.51
CA ALA A 3 5.46 -22.02 -19.12
C ALA A 3 4.51 -20.89 -19.53
N ILE A 4 3.76 -21.03 -20.63
CA ILE A 4 2.88 -19.95 -21.14
C ILE A 4 1.59 -19.90 -20.34
N ASP A 5 1.03 -21.05 -19.97
CA ASP A 5 -0.19 -21.12 -19.16
C ASP A 5 0.04 -20.52 -17.76
N ASN A 6 1.22 -20.73 -17.17
CA ASN A 6 1.56 -20.17 -15.88
C ASN A 6 1.73 -18.64 -15.91
N ILE A 7 2.26 -18.06 -17.01
CA ILE A 7 2.38 -16.61 -17.17
C ILE A 7 0.99 -15.93 -17.20
N GLY A 8 0.06 -16.53 -17.95
CA GLY A 8 -1.31 -16.02 -18.01
C GLY A 8 -2.01 -16.05 -16.66
N ILE A 9 -1.87 -17.13 -15.90
CA ILE A 9 -2.41 -17.26 -14.54
C ILE A 9 -1.75 -16.25 -13.59
N ALA A 10 -0.43 -16.11 -13.64
CA ALA A 10 0.30 -15.18 -12.80
C ALA A 10 -0.12 -13.71 -13.06
N LEU A 11 -0.28 -13.33 -14.32
CA LEU A 11 -0.80 -12.00 -14.69
C LEU A 11 -2.24 -11.80 -14.24
N LEU A 12 -3.10 -12.80 -14.40
CA LEU A 12 -4.49 -12.72 -13.96
C LEU A 12 -4.58 -12.53 -12.44
N LEU A 13 -3.83 -13.31 -11.67
CA LEU A 13 -3.82 -13.18 -10.21
C LEU A 13 -3.27 -11.81 -9.76
N THR A 14 -2.19 -11.33 -10.37
CA THR A 14 -1.66 -9.99 -10.09
C THR A 14 -2.67 -8.89 -10.44
N LEU A 15 -3.37 -9.02 -11.57
CA LEU A 15 -4.44 -8.09 -11.93
C LEU A 15 -5.58 -8.10 -10.91
N VAL A 16 -6.02 -9.27 -10.47
CA VAL A 16 -7.11 -9.40 -9.47
C VAL A 16 -6.67 -8.83 -8.13
N ALA A 17 -5.41 -9.02 -7.73
CA ALA A 17 -4.85 -8.40 -6.52
C ALA A 17 -4.87 -6.87 -6.61
N GLY A 18 -4.36 -6.29 -7.70
CA GLY A 18 -4.42 -4.84 -7.92
C GLY A 18 -5.84 -4.28 -8.02
N MET A 19 -6.78 -5.07 -8.55
CA MET A 19 -8.20 -4.69 -8.56
C MET A 19 -8.83 -4.64 -7.16
N ALA A 20 -8.24 -5.28 -6.14
CA ALA A 20 -8.68 -5.14 -4.76
C ALA A 20 -8.52 -3.70 -4.25
N THR A 21 -7.48 -2.97 -4.66
CA THR A 21 -7.34 -1.52 -4.42
C THR A 21 -8.53 -0.74 -5.01
N CYS A 22 -8.98 -1.13 -6.19
CA CYS A 22 -10.16 -0.53 -6.83
C CYS A 22 -11.45 -0.87 -6.06
N ILE A 23 -11.60 -2.11 -5.56
CA ILE A 23 -12.72 -2.50 -4.69
C ILE A 23 -12.74 -1.62 -3.44
N GLY A 24 -11.58 -1.42 -2.80
CA GLY A 24 -11.44 -0.46 -1.70
C GLY A 24 -11.87 0.95 -2.10
N GLY A 25 -11.46 1.41 -3.29
CA GLY A 25 -11.86 2.69 -3.84
C GLY A 25 -13.37 2.88 -4.00
N CYS A 26 -14.16 1.81 -4.13
CA CYS A 26 -15.62 1.88 -4.18
C CYS A 26 -16.23 2.45 -2.89
N ILE A 27 -15.50 2.53 -1.78
CA ILE A 27 -15.98 3.11 -0.51
C ILE A 27 -16.53 4.53 -0.71
N VAL A 28 -15.98 5.30 -1.66
CA VAL A 28 -16.43 6.67 -1.93
C VAL A 28 -17.89 6.76 -2.34
N PHE A 29 -18.45 5.69 -2.93
CA PHE A 29 -19.85 5.68 -3.34
C PHE A 29 -20.81 5.55 -2.17
N PHE A 30 -20.35 5.05 -1.03
CA PHE A 30 -21.13 4.96 0.22
C PHE A 30 -21.11 6.26 1.02
N THR A 31 -20.28 7.25 0.67
CA THR A 31 -20.31 8.56 1.33
C THR A 31 -21.61 9.30 0.99
N LYS A 32 -22.22 9.96 1.99
CA LYS A 32 -23.42 10.78 1.78
C LYS A 32 -23.09 12.02 0.92
N SER A 33 -21.97 12.66 1.19
CA SER A 33 -21.49 13.83 0.46
C SER A 33 -19.98 13.87 0.49
N THR A 34 -19.36 14.37 -0.57
CA THR A 34 -17.92 14.68 -0.65
C THR A 34 -17.64 16.18 -0.62
N ARG A 35 -18.66 17.01 -0.37
CA ARG A 35 -18.52 18.48 -0.35
C ARG A 35 -17.84 19.00 0.91
N SER A 36 -17.97 18.27 2.01
CA SER A 36 -17.31 18.60 3.28
C SER A 36 -16.77 17.32 3.91
N PRO A 37 -15.50 17.30 4.36
CA PRO A 37 -14.94 16.20 5.11
C PRO A 37 -15.74 15.93 6.37
N ASP A 38 -16.00 14.67 6.65
CA ASP A 38 -16.80 14.23 7.77
C ASP A 38 -16.09 13.16 8.62
N ARG A 39 -16.78 12.70 9.65
CA ARG A 39 -16.28 11.67 10.55
C ARG A 39 -15.96 10.35 9.83
N PHE A 40 -16.67 10.05 8.74
CA PHE A 40 -16.46 8.83 7.96
C PHE A 40 -15.09 8.83 7.26
N LEU A 41 -14.68 9.97 6.69
CA LEU A 41 -13.32 10.12 6.18
C LEU A 41 -12.28 9.80 7.25
N GLY A 42 -12.41 10.38 8.45
CA GLY A 42 -11.47 10.15 9.55
C GLY A 42 -11.40 8.68 9.97
N VAL A 43 -12.54 7.99 10.04
CA VAL A 43 -12.62 6.55 10.36
C VAL A 43 -11.91 5.70 9.31
N CYS A 44 -12.18 5.95 8.02
CA CYS A 44 -11.53 5.21 6.92
C CYS A 44 -10.00 5.39 6.95
N LEU A 45 -9.51 6.62 7.13
CA LEU A 45 -8.07 6.90 7.18
C LEU A 45 -7.39 6.27 8.40
N ALA A 46 -8.05 6.31 9.58
CA ALA A 46 -7.55 5.66 10.78
C ALA A 46 -7.44 4.14 10.61
N PHE A 47 -8.50 3.51 10.10
CA PHE A 47 -8.53 2.06 9.87
C PHE A 47 -7.47 1.62 8.87
N SER A 48 -7.36 2.31 7.73
CA SER A 48 -6.33 2.04 6.72
C SER A 48 -4.92 2.22 7.29
N SER A 49 -4.68 3.29 8.08
CA SER A 49 -3.37 3.50 8.72
C SER A 49 -2.98 2.34 9.63
N GLY A 50 -3.94 1.78 10.38
CA GLY A 50 -3.68 0.62 11.23
C GLY A 50 -3.21 -0.57 10.40
N ILE A 51 -3.95 -0.94 9.36
CA ILE A 51 -3.59 -2.05 8.48
C ILE A 51 -2.22 -1.82 7.84
N MET A 52 -2.00 -0.64 7.24
CA MET A 52 -0.77 -0.32 6.54
C MET A 52 0.46 -0.34 7.46
N ILE A 53 0.37 0.21 8.68
CA ILE A 53 1.48 0.18 9.65
C ILE A 53 1.78 -1.26 10.05
N TYR A 54 0.76 -2.07 10.36
CA TYR A 54 0.96 -3.45 10.77
C TYR A 54 1.66 -4.27 9.69
N ILE A 55 1.16 -4.23 8.44
CA ILE A 55 1.77 -4.93 7.30
C ILE A 55 3.19 -4.45 7.04
N SER A 56 3.43 -3.14 7.11
CA SER A 56 4.76 -2.57 6.89
C SER A 56 5.83 -3.22 7.78
N PHE A 57 5.52 -3.48 9.04
CA PHE A 57 6.48 -4.10 9.96
C PHE A 57 6.45 -5.62 9.98
N THR A 58 5.25 -6.23 9.91
CA THR A 58 5.12 -7.68 10.10
C THR A 58 5.34 -8.47 8.82
N GLU A 59 5.16 -7.87 7.67
CA GLU A 59 5.29 -8.54 6.38
C GLU A 59 6.37 -7.90 5.51
N ILE A 60 6.22 -6.62 5.11
CA ILE A 60 7.11 -6.01 4.12
C ILE A 60 8.54 -5.86 4.65
N PHE A 61 8.69 -5.32 5.88
CA PHE A 61 10.00 -5.18 6.52
C PHE A 61 10.67 -6.55 6.74
N ARG A 62 9.90 -7.57 7.13
CA ARG A 62 10.43 -8.94 7.30
C ARG A 62 10.83 -9.58 5.99
N LYS A 63 10.04 -9.43 4.93
CA LYS A 63 10.41 -9.87 3.56
C LYS A 63 11.70 -9.21 3.11
N ALA A 64 11.85 -7.91 3.36
CA ALA A 64 13.08 -7.17 3.09
C ALA A 64 14.28 -7.77 3.82
N GLN A 65 14.15 -8.01 5.13
CA GLN A 65 15.21 -8.58 5.95
C GLN A 65 15.60 -9.99 5.49
N GLN A 66 14.62 -10.83 5.16
CA GLN A 66 14.88 -12.19 4.64
C GLN A 66 15.66 -12.13 3.32
N ALA A 67 15.23 -11.30 2.37
CA ALA A 67 15.90 -11.10 1.09
C ALA A 67 17.33 -10.53 1.22
N LEU A 68 17.61 -9.79 2.30
CA LEU A 68 18.94 -9.21 2.57
C LEU A 68 19.87 -10.11 3.39
N GLY A 69 19.44 -11.33 3.72
CA GLY A 69 20.27 -12.33 4.41
C GLY A 69 19.75 -12.79 5.79
N GLY A 70 18.45 -12.61 6.04
CA GLY A 70 17.72 -13.17 7.21
C GLY A 70 18.11 -12.50 8.52
N ASP A 71 18.34 -13.29 9.55
CA ASP A 71 18.59 -12.82 10.93
C ASP A 71 20.07 -12.42 11.18
N THR A 72 20.76 -11.95 10.17
CA THR A 72 22.13 -11.45 10.29
C THR A 72 22.15 -9.96 10.64
N PHE A 73 23.20 -9.51 11.37
CA PHE A 73 23.41 -8.09 11.66
C PHE A 73 23.44 -7.24 10.37
N LYS A 74 24.08 -7.76 9.30
CA LYS A 74 24.16 -7.08 8.01
C LYS A 74 22.78 -6.88 7.38
N ALA A 75 21.95 -7.92 7.37
CA ALA A 75 20.58 -7.86 6.82
C ALA A 75 19.73 -6.85 7.62
N PHE A 76 19.80 -6.93 8.96
CA PHE A 76 19.10 -5.97 9.82
C PHE A 76 19.55 -4.53 9.56
N LEU A 77 20.85 -4.28 9.46
CA LEU A 77 21.39 -2.94 9.15
C LEU A 77 20.91 -2.43 7.78
N LEU A 78 21.01 -3.25 6.72
CA LEU A 78 20.60 -2.87 5.38
C LEU A 78 19.10 -2.63 5.29
N THR A 79 18.29 -3.46 5.95
CA THR A 79 16.83 -3.26 6.01
C THR A 79 16.49 -1.92 6.67
N ASN A 80 17.15 -1.57 7.77
CA ASN A 80 16.94 -0.28 8.41
C ASN A 80 17.42 0.90 7.53
N ILE A 81 18.54 0.77 6.85
CA ILE A 81 19.01 1.79 5.90
C ILE A 81 17.96 1.99 4.79
N GLY A 82 17.43 0.92 4.20
CA GLY A 82 16.37 1.00 3.20
C GLY A 82 15.09 1.63 3.75
N PHE A 83 14.65 1.21 4.95
CA PHE A 83 13.47 1.74 5.62
C PHE A 83 13.55 3.25 5.85
N PHE A 84 14.61 3.72 6.48
CA PHE A 84 14.82 5.15 6.71
C PHE A 84 15.10 5.91 5.41
N GLY A 85 15.69 5.25 4.40
CA GLY A 85 15.82 5.78 3.05
C GLY A 85 14.46 6.05 2.41
N GLY A 86 13.49 5.14 2.55
CA GLY A 86 12.12 5.33 2.09
C GLY A 86 11.41 6.50 2.78
N ILE A 87 11.57 6.62 4.11
CA ILE A 87 11.09 7.78 4.88
C ILE A 87 11.70 9.08 4.33
N ALA A 88 13.02 9.10 4.12
CA ALA A 88 13.72 10.28 3.62
C ALA A 88 13.26 10.67 2.20
N ILE A 89 13.04 9.71 1.32
CA ILE A 89 12.51 9.96 -0.04
C ILE A 89 11.15 10.67 0.05
N MET A 90 10.22 10.17 0.86
CA MET A 90 8.90 10.78 1.01
C MET A 90 8.97 12.14 1.69
N ALA A 91 9.85 12.32 2.66
CA ALA A 91 10.07 13.62 3.29
C ALA A 91 10.62 14.67 2.30
N LEU A 92 11.56 14.27 1.43
CA LEU A 92 12.09 15.12 0.36
C LEU A 92 11.02 15.48 -0.67
N ILE A 93 10.23 14.51 -1.11
CA ILE A 93 9.07 14.78 -1.99
C ILE A 93 8.15 15.81 -1.33
N GLY A 94 7.89 15.66 -0.04
CA GLY A 94 7.09 16.61 0.73
C GLY A 94 7.67 18.01 0.82
N ALA A 95 8.97 18.13 0.93
CA ALA A 95 9.65 19.41 1.00
C ALA A 95 9.60 20.21 -0.33
N VAL A 96 9.49 19.50 -1.47
CA VAL A 96 9.42 20.13 -2.81
C VAL A 96 7.97 20.52 -3.16
N LEU A 97 6.98 19.88 -2.56
CA LEU A 97 5.58 20.18 -2.83
C LEU A 97 5.15 21.52 -2.19
N PRO A 98 4.25 22.28 -2.85
CA PRO A 98 3.85 23.58 -2.36
C PRO A 98 3.18 23.54 -0.99
N GLU A 99 3.40 24.58 -0.18
CA GLU A 99 2.82 24.71 1.16
C GLU A 99 1.29 24.62 1.18
N LYS A 100 0.79 23.95 2.19
CA LYS A 100 -0.65 23.70 2.43
C LYS A 100 -1.29 24.95 3.04
N LYS A 101 -1.83 25.86 2.23
CA LYS A 101 -2.45 27.12 2.74
C LYS A 101 -3.94 27.00 3.09
N ALA A 102 -4.66 26.00 2.60
CA ALA A 102 -6.11 25.83 2.84
C ALA A 102 -6.43 24.40 3.35
N PRO A 103 -7.53 24.22 4.14
CA PRO A 103 -7.94 22.89 4.62
C PRO A 103 -8.16 21.86 3.51
N SER A 104 -8.73 22.28 2.37
CA SER A 104 -8.91 21.43 1.19
C SER A 104 -7.59 21.02 0.55
N SER A 105 -6.55 21.85 0.64
CA SER A 105 -5.22 21.53 0.13
C SER A 105 -4.54 20.44 0.97
N HIS A 106 -4.75 20.38 2.27
CA HIS A 106 -4.23 19.29 3.12
C HIS A 106 -4.81 17.93 2.72
N ILE A 107 -6.13 17.88 2.46
CA ILE A 107 -6.79 16.62 2.05
C ILE A 107 -6.32 16.23 0.65
N MET A 108 -6.19 17.18 -0.28
CA MET A 108 -5.68 16.92 -1.61
C MET A 108 -4.25 16.39 -1.56
N MET A 109 -3.39 16.99 -0.75
CA MET A 109 -2.01 16.54 -0.60
C MET A 109 -1.94 15.13 -0.01
N ALA A 110 -2.73 14.83 1.03
CA ALA A 110 -2.82 13.46 1.56
C ALA A 110 -3.24 12.45 0.48
N GLY A 111 -4.19 12.82 -0.38
CA GLY A 111 -4.58 12.00 -1.53
C GLY A 111 -3.45 11.82 -2.54
N ILE A 112 -2.71 12.88 -2.88
CA ILE A 112 -1.57 12.82 -3.81
C ILE A 112 -0.45 11.93 -3.22
N TYR A 113 -0.13 12.12 -1.93
CA TYR A 113 0.85 11.26 -1.25
C TYR A 113 0.39 9.80 -1.21
N ALA A 114 -0.89 9.56 -0.94
CA ALA A 114 -1.43 8.21 -0.93
C ALA A 114 -1.33 7.56 -2.32
N VAL A 115 -1.71 8.26 -3.39
CA VAL A 115 -1.55 7.76 -4.77
C VAL A 115 -0.09 7.45 -5.07
N ALA A 116 0.83 8.38 -4.78
CA ALA A 116 2.25 8.18 -5.05
C ALA A 116 2.82 7.00 -4.25
N ALA A 117 2.57 6.96 -2.94
CA ALA A 117 3.07 5.90 -2.07
C ALA A 117 2.54 4.52 -2.48
N THR A 118 1.22 4.39 -2.72
CA THR A 118 0.60 3.11 -3.15
C THR A 118 1.07 2.70 -4.53
N THR A 119 1.22 3.62 -5.48
CA THR A 119 1.73 3.29 -6.82
C THR A 119 3.18 2.79 -6.77
N ILE A 120 4.04 3.44 -5.96
CA ILE A 120 5.43 3.03 -5.77
C ILE A 120 5.51 1.67 -5.06
N HIS A 121 4.61 1.40 -4.13
CA HIS A 121 4.53 0.13 -3.42
C HIS A 121 3.99 -1.00 -4.31
N ASN A 122 2.89 -0.78 -4.98
CA ASN A 122 2.20 -1.81 -5.79
C ASN A 122 3.07 -2.30 -6.96
N PHE A 123 3.96 -1.47 -7.48
CA PHE A 123 4.82 -1.86 -8.60
C PHE A 123 5.77 -3.03 -8.24
N PRO A 124 6.63 -2.96 -7.19
CA PRO A 124 7.46 -4.10 -6.78
C PRO A 124 6.64 -5.29 -6.28
N GLU A 125 5.51 -5.03 -5.65
CA GLU A 125 4.64 -6.07 -5.11
C GLU A 125 3.97 -6.89 -6.21
N GLY A 126 3.53 -6.23 -7.29
CA GLY A 126 3.04 -6.91 -8.47
C GLY A 126 4.08 -7.82 -9.11
N LEU A 127 5.35 -7.38 -9.20
CA LEU A 127 6.43 -8.23 -9.67
C LEU A 127 6.67 -9.42 -8.73
N ALA A 128 6.73 -9.18 -7.41
CA ALA A 128 6.96 -10.24 -6.43
C ALA A 128 5.85 -11.30 -6.45
N THR A 129 4.58 -10.87 -6.53
CA THR A 129 3.43 -11.77 -6.63
C THR A 129 3.46 -12.57 -7.93
N PHE A 130 3.77 -11.92 -9.05
CA PHE A 130 3.91 -12.57 -10.34
C PHE A 130 5.00 -13.66 -10.31
N MET A 131 6.16 -13.34 -9.75
CA MET A 131 7.25 -14.31 -9.61
C MET A 131 6.88 -15.49 -8.71
N ALA A 132 6.28 -15.23 -7.54
CA ALA A 132 5.85 -16.27 -6.61
C ALA A 132 4.86 -17.26 -7.26
N VAL A 133 3.93 -16.77 -8.08
CA VAL A 133 2.98 -17.61 -8.81
C VAL A 133 3.68 -18.42 -9.90
N LEU A 134 4.65 -17.85 -10.62
CA LEU A 134 5.41 -18.57 -11.66
C LEU A 134 6.28 -19.69 -11.09
N GLU A 135 6.82 -19.51 -9.89
CA GLU A 135 7.60 -20.51 -9.18
C GLU A 135 6.75 -21.69 -8.69
N GLY A 136 5.42 -21.53 -8.68
CA GLY A 136 4.47 -22.63 -8.47
C GLY A 136 4.48 -23.19 -7.06
N GLY A 137 4.92 -22.43 -6.05
CA GLY A 137 4.95 -22.88 -4.66
C GLY A 137 3.55 -22.98 -4.04
N GLU A 138 3.39 -23.84 -3.02
CA GLU A 138 2.15 -23.95 -2.22
C GLU A 138 1.76 -22.62 -1.56
N ALA A 139 2.70 -21.71 -1.39
CA ALA A 139 2.49 -20.39 -0.84
C ALA A 139 1.83 -19.36 -1.81
N ALA A 140 1.74 -19.67 -3.12
CA ALA A 140 1.22 -18.71 -4.10
C ALA A 140 -0.24 -18.28 -3.82
N PRO A 141 -1.20 -19.16 -3.48
CA PRO A 141 -2.57 -18.75 -3.13
C PRO A 141 -2.61 -17.90 -1.86
N VAL A 142 -1.82 -18.26 -0.84
CA VAL A 142 -1.76 -17.53 0.43
C VAL A 142 -1.23 -16.11 0.21
N THR A 143 -0.15 -15.96 -0.55
CA THR A 143 0.42 -14.66 -0.92
C THR A 143 -0.59 -13.81 -1.69
N PHE A 144 -1.31 -14.39 -2.64
CA PHE A 144 -2.36 -13.70 -3.39
C PHE A 144 -3.49 -13.18 -2.50
N PHE A 145 -4.03 -14.02 -1.60
CA PHE A 145 -5.11 -13.59 -0.71
C PHE A 145 -4.65 -12.54 0.30
N ALA A 146 -3.44 -12.69 0.85
CA ALA A 146 -2.86 -11.70 1.73
C ALA A 146 -2.77 -10.35 1.02
N LEU A 147 -2.24 -10.32 -0.20
CA LEU A 147 -2.12 -9.13 -1.03
C LEU A 147 -3.49 -8.48 -1.31
N ALA A 148 -4.47 -9.26 -1.76
CA ALA A 148 -5.80 -8.74 -2.04
C ALA A 148 -6.47 -8.12 -0.80
N ILE A 149 -6.27 -8.70 0.39
CA ILE A 149 -6.86 -8.19 1.63
C ILE A 149 -6.28 -6.83 2.03
N HIS A 150 -4.97 -6.63 1.91
CA HIS A 150 -4.39 -5.35 2.30
C HIS A 150 -4.55 -4.24 1.25
N ASN A 151 -4.71 -4.57 0.00
CA ASN A 151 -4.98 -3.62 -1.07
C ASN A 151 -6.34 -2.89 -0.92
N ILE A 152 -7.35 -3.53 -0.30
CA ILE A 152 -8.63 -2.88 -0.04
C ILE A 152 -8.49 -1.62 0.85
N PRO A 153 -7.83 -1.67 2.01
CA PRO A 153 -7.53 -0.48 2.82
C PRO A 153 -6.70 0.60 2.12
N GLU A 154 -5.80 0.21 1.24
CA GLU A 154 -5.05 1.17 0.43
C GLU A 154 -5.97 1.93 -0.52
N GLY A 155 -6.93 1.25 -1.13
CA GLY A 155 -7.98 1.88 -1.91
C GLY A 155 -8.76 2.93 -1.13
N PHE A 156 -9.04 2.70 0.17
CA PHE A 156 -9.66 3.72 1.05
C PHE A 156 -8.75 4.93 1.23
N ALA A 157 -7.47 4.68 1.54
CA ALA A 157 -6.48 5.72 1.79
C ALA A 157 -6.26 6.63 0.56
N VAL A 158 -6.35 6.07 -0.63
CA VAL A 158 -6.23 6.80 -1.91
C VAL A 158 -7.53 7.52 -2.28
N ALA A 159 -8.64 6.78 -2.32
CA ALA A 159 -9.89 7.27 -2.91
C ALA A 159 -10.57 8.33 -2.07
N MET A 160 -10.59 8.16 -0.75
CA MET A 160 -11.32 9.05 0.15
C MET A 160 -10.78 10.50 0.14
N PRO A 161 -9.47 10.74 0.34
CA PRO A 161 -8.95 12.11 0.31
C PRO A 161 -9.18 12.80 -1.05
N ILE A 162 -8.96 12.10 -2.15
CA ILE A 162 -9.16 12.68 -3.50
C ILE A 162 -10.64 13.01 -3.75
N ALA A 163 -11.56 12.13 -3.34
CA ALA A 163 -13.00 12.38 -3.49
C ALA A 163 -13.44 13.63 -2.70
N TYR A 164 -12.99 13.75 -1.45
CA TYR A 164 -13.33 14.90 -0.61
C TYR A 164 -12.66 16.20 -1.05
N ALA A 165 -11.40 16.14 -1.48
CA ALA A 165 -10.68 17.32 -1.96
C ALA A 165 -11.26 17.86 -3.28
N THR A 166 -11.75 16.99 -4.15
CA THR A 166 -12.29 17.37 -5.46
C THR A 166 -13.81 17.54 -5.48
N GLY A 167 -14.51 17.05 -4.46
CA GLY A 167 -15.98 16.96 -4.45
C GLY A 167 -16.54 15.93 -5.44
N LYS A 168 -15.69 15.09 -6.04
CA LYS A 168 -16.05 14.14 -7.12
C LYS A 168 -15.67 12.71 -6.76
N LYS A 169 -16.68 11.87 -6.46
CA LYS A 169 -16.50 10.44 -6.13
C LYS A 169 -15.72 9.69 -7.21
N MET A 170 -16.03 9.94 -8.47
CA MET A 170 -15.35 9.29 -9.60
C MET A 170 -13.86 9.60 -9.68
N LYS A 171 -13.42 10.78 -9.24
CA LYS A 171 -11.98 11.07 -9.19
C LYS A 171 -11.27 10.26 -8.13
N GLY A 172 -11.89 10.09 -6.96
CA GLY A 172 -11.36 9.21 -5.92
C GLY A 172 -11.27 7.77 -6.39
N PHE A 173 -12.35 7.24 -6.94
CA PHE A 173 -12.38 5.88 -7.50
C PHE A 173 -11.33 5.69 -8.61
N ALA A 174 -11.24 6.61 -9.57
CA ALA A 174 -10.25 6.54 -10.64
C ALA A 174 -8.81 6.59 -10.13
N SER A 175 -8.55 7.32 -9.05
CA SER A 175 -7.22 7.36 -8.42
C SER A 175 -6.84 6.02 -7.79
N SER A 176 -7.77 5.32 -7.15
CA SER A 176 -7.51 3.97 -6.61
C SER A 176 -7.34 2.94 -7.73
N LEU A 177 -8.10 3.05 -8.82
CA LEU A 177 -7.91 2.21 -10.01
C LEU A 177 -6.52 2.41 -10.62
N LEU A 178 -6.09 3.67 -10.77
CA LEU A 178 -4.76 3.99 -11.31
C LEU A 178 -3.65 3.40 -10.43
N SER A 179 -3.80 3.49 -9.11
CA SER A 179 -2.84 2.91 -8.16
C SER A 179 -2.83 1.38 -8.24
N GLY A 180 -3.99 0.73 -8.33
CA GLY A 180 -4.08 -0.73 -8.44
C GLY A 180 -3.52 -1.29 -9.75
N ILE A 181 -3.63 -0.56 -10.86
CA ILE A 181 -3.04 -0.95 -12.15
C ILE A 181 -1.50 -0.96 -12.11
N ALA A 182 -0.87 -0.28 -11.14
CA ALA A 182 0.57 -0.34 -10.97
C ALA A 182 1.09 -1.76 -10.70
N GLU A 183 0.30 -2.65 -10.09
CA GLU A 183 0.69 -4.04 -9.86
C GLU A 183 0.87 -4.85 -11.15
N PRO A 184 -0.12 -5.00 -12.03
CA PRO A 184 0.09 -5.72 -13.27
C PRO A 184 1.13 -5.04 -14.19
N ILE A 185 1.28 -3.72 -14.14
CA ILE A 185 2.36 -3.02 -14.84
C ILE A 185 3.72 -3.42 -14.24
N GLY A 186 3.84 -3.44 -12.91
CA GLY A 186 5.04 -3.88 -12.21
C GLY A 186 5.41 -5.33 -12.54
N ALA A 187 4.40 -6.22 -12.60
CA ALA A 187 4.59 -7.61 -13.03
C ALA A 187 5.17 -7.69 -14.43
N LEU A 188 4.56 -7.01 -15.41
CA LEU A 188 4.98 -7.05 -16.81
C LEU A 188 6.36 -6.40 -17.01
N LEU A 189 6.53 -5.16 -16.56
CA LEU A 189 7.80 -4.45 -16.73
C LEU A 189 8.92 -5.09 -15.93
N GLY A 190 8.61 -5.56 -14.72
CA GLY A 190 9.53 -6.28 -13.88
C GLY A 190 10.02 -7.57 -14.54
N TRP A 191 9.10 -8.38 -15.05
CA TRP A 191 9.44 -9.63 -15.74
C TRP A 191 10.28 -9.41 -17.00
N PHE A 192 9.85 -8.49 -17.88
CA PHE A 192 10.52 -8.32 -19.19
C PHE A 192 11.83 -7.56 -19.10
N PHE A 193 11.93 -6.55 -18.23
CA PHE A 193 13.05 -5.61 -18.22
C PHE A 193 13.90 -5.65 -16.96
N LEU A 194 13.31 -5.91 -15.79
CA LEU A 194 14.00 -5.81 -14.50
C LEU A 194 14.49 -7.15 -13.96
N LYS A 195 13.96 -8.28 -14.46
CA LYS A 195 14.35 -9.62 -14.00
C LYS A 195 15.88 -9.81 -13.93
N PRO A 196 16.69 -9.38 -14.90
CA PRO A 196 18.15 -9.56 -14.85
C PRO A 196 18.84 -8.79 -13.72
N ILE A 197 18.25 -7.69 -13.25
CA ILE A 197 18.80 -6.83 -12.19
C ILE A 197 18.11 -6.99 -10.85
N MET A 198 16.97 -7.69 -10.80
CA MET A 198 16.19 -7.97 -9.58
C MET A 198 16.82 -9.13 -8.83
N THR A 199 17.97 -8.86 -8.23
CA THR A 199 18.58 -9.77 -7.25
C THR A 199 17.80 -9.72 -5.93
N GLU A 200 17.97 -10.74 -5.07
CA GLU A 200 17.39 -10.73 -3.72
C GLU A 200 17.75 -9.46 -2.95
N ALA A 201 19.00 -9.00 -3.07
CA ALA A 201 19.44 -7.78 -2.41
C ALA A 201 18.74 -6.52 -2.94
N VAL A 202 18.52 -6.41 -4.25
CA VAL A 202 17.78 -5.28 -4.85
C VAL A 202 16.32 -5.32 -4.40
N SER A 203 15.68 -6.49 -4.47
CA SER A 203 14.30 -6.67 -4.01
C SER A 203 14.16 -6.34 -2.51
N GLY A 204 15.09 -6.82 -1.69
CA GLY A 204 15.11 -6.52 -0.27
C GLY A 204 15.23 -5.03 0.04
N MET A 205 16.09 -4.31 -0.67
CA MET A 205 16.21 -2.85 -0.50
C MET A 205 14.96 -2.10 -0.94
N ILE A 206 14.32 -2.54 -2.02
CA ILE A 206 13.06 -1.96 -2.50
C ILE A 206 11.96 -2.19 -1.46
N PHE A 207 11.77 -3.40 -0.94
CA PHE A 207 10.78 -3.69 0.10
C PHE A 207 11.04 -2.90 1.38
N ALA A 208 12.32 -2.78 1.80
CA ALA A 208 12.68 -1.99 2.96
C ALA A 208 12.28 -0.50 2.78
N ALA A 209 12.62 0.10 1.63
CA ALA A 209 12.24 1.47 1.31
C ALA A 209 10.71 1.64 1.25
N THR A 210 10.02 0.71 0.63
CA THR A 210 8.54 0.69 0.54
C THR A 210 7.89 0.68 1.92
N SER A 211 8.37 -0.18 2.84
CA SER A 211 7.90 -0.19 4.23
C SER A 211 8.05 1.18 4.89
N GLY A 212 9.18 1.87 4.69
CA GLY A 212 9.41 3.22 5.19
C GLY A 212 8.47 4.27 4.56
N ILE A 213 8.24 4.18 3.26
CA ILE A 213 7.30 5.05 2.52
C ILE A 213 5.89 4.95 3.10
N MET A 214 5.41 3.71 3.33
CA MET A 214 4.07 3.44 3.86
C MET A 214 3.91 3.95 5.29
N VAL A 215 4.91 3.74 6.14
CA VAL A 215 4.91 4.25 7.52
C VAL A 215 4.92 5.78 7.51
N TYR A 216 5.75 6.42 6.68
CA TYR A 216 5.75 7.87 6.54
C TYR A 216 4.39 8.42 6.14
N LEU A 217 3.75 7.85 5.12
CA LEU A 217 2.40 8.24 4.69
C LEU A 217 1.41 8.20 5.85
N CYS A 218 1.40 7.10 6.62
CA CYS A 218 0.49 6.94 7.74
C CYS A 218 0.68 8.03 8.79
N PHE A 219 1.91 8.28 9.23
CA PHE A 219 2.21 9.25 10.29
C PHE A 219 2.13 10.71 9.82
N ASN A 220 2.51 11.00 8.59
CA ASN A 220 2.54 12.36 8.07
C ASN A 220 1.19 12.85 7.56
N GLU A 221 0.35 11.97 7.01
CA GLU A 221 -0.89 12.37 6.34
C GLU A 221 -2.14 11.71 6.95
N LEU A 222 -2.20 10.38 6.99
CA LEU A 222 -3.46 9.69 7.28
C LEU A 222 -3.90 9.84 8.74
N ILE A 223 -2.99 9.61 9.69
CA ILE A 223 -3.26 9.74 11.12
C ILE A 223 -3.61 11.18 11.50
N PRO A 224 -2.85 12.23 11.11
CA PRO A 224 -3.23 13.60 11.39
C PRO A 224 -4.62 13.99 10.89
N LEU A 225 -4.98 13.59 9.67
CA LEU A 225 -6.32 13.81 9.13
C LEU A 225 -7.38 13.02 9.90
N SER A 226 -7.11 11.77 10.26
CA SER A 226 -8.05 10.98 11.05
C SER A 226 -8.35 11.65 12.41
N LEU A 227 -7.30 12.10 13.12
CA LEU A 227 -7.43 12.81 14.39
C LEU A 227 -8.27 14.07 14.23
N ARG A 228 -8.09 14.79 13.13
CA ARG A 228 -8.84 16.03 12.83
C ARG A 228 -10.32 15.77 12.58
N TYR A 229 -10.69 14.70 11.85
CA TYR A 229 -12.07 14.48 11.39
C TYR A 229 -12.88 13.53 12.25
N CYS A 230 -12.28 12.56 12.93
CA CYS A 230 -13.02 11.67 13.83
C CYS A 230 -12.62 11.76 15.31
N GLY A 231 -11.60 12.57 15.63
CA GLY A 231 -11.13 12.81 17.00
C GLY A 231 -10.25 11.69 17.54
N LYS A 232 -9.45 12.00 18.58
CA LYS A 232 -8.41 11.10 19.12
C LYS A 232 -8.94 9.71 19.52
N LYS A 233 -10.03 9.66 20.31
CA LYS A 233 -10.54 8.40 20.83
C LYS A 233 -10.94 7.42 19.70
N LEU A 234 -11.68 7.92 18.72
CA LEU A 234 -12.16 7.08 17.62
C LEU A 234 -11.02 6.71 16.65
N SER A 235 -10.08 7.64 16.39
CA SER A 235 -8.89 7.32 15.58
C SER A 235 -8.09 6.18 16.19
N VAL A 236 -7.80 6.22 17.50
CA VAL A 236 -7.05 5.14 18.17
C VAL A 236 -7.82 3.82 18.09
N ILE A 237 -9.13 3.83 18.33
CA ILE A 237 -9.95 2.61 18.21
C ILE A 237 -9.87 2.04 16.79
N CYS A 238 -10.04 2.88 15.76
CA CYS A 238 -10.03 2.43 14.37
C CYS A 238 -8.65 1.92 13.93
N ILE A 239 -7.55 2.57 14.35
CA ILE A 239 -6.17 2.10 14.10
C ILE A 239 -5.98 0.72 14.75
N THR A 240 -6.39 0.55 16.01
CA THR A 240 -6.28 -0.74 16.71
C THR A 240 -7.13 -1.82 16.06
N LEU A 241 -8.34 -1.48 15.59
CA LEU A 241 -9.16 -2.41 14.81
C LEU A 241 -8.50 -2.78 13.47
N GLY A 242 -7.84 -1.84 12.81
CA GLY A 242 -7.05 -2.12 11.60
C GLY A 242 -5.94 -3.13 11.88
N PHE A 243 -5.18 -2.95 12.97
CA PHE A 243 -4.18 -3.93 13.41
C PHE A 243 -4.80 -5.31 13.66
N LEU A 244 -5.91 -5.36 14.38
CA LEU A 244 -6.58 -6.62 14.71
C LEU A 244 -7.06 -7.36 13.47
N VAL A 245 -7.72 -6.67 12.56
CA VAL A 245 -8.27 -7.26 11.33
C VAL A 245 -7.18 -7.89 10.50
N ILE A 246 -6.09 -7.16 10.27
CA ILE A 246 -5.00 -7.69 9.44
C ILE A 246 -4.21 -8.79 10.16
N ALA A 247 -4.00 -8.67 11.48
CA ALA A 247 -3.38 -9.72 12.26
C ALA A 247 -4.16 -11.04 12.19
N LEU A 248 -5.50 -10.96 12.36
CA LEU A 248 -6.38 -12.13 12.22
C LEU A 248 -6.35 -12.70 10.79
N SER A 249 -6.34 -11.84 9.76
CA SER A 249 -6.24 -12.28 8.37
C SER A 249 -4.94 -13.05 8.11
N LEU A 250 -3.80 -12.53 8.57
CA LEU A 250 -2.51 -13.21 8.42
C LEU A 250 -2.44 -14.53 9.19
N ILE A 251 -3.03 -14.61 10.39
CA ILE A 251 -3.12 -15.86 11.15
C ILE A 251 -3.96 -16.89 10.38
N LEU A 252 -5.14 -16.50 9.88
CA LEU A 252 -6.01 -17.41 9.12
C LEU A 252 -5.36 -17.91 7.82
N LEU A 253 -4.55 -17.09 7.18
CA LEU A 253 -3.82 -17.48 5.97
C LEU A 253 -2.58 -18.35 6.26
N SER A 254 -2.13 -18.40 7.52
CA SER A 254 -0.99 -19.25 7.95
C SER A 254 -1.42 -20.64 8.43
N LEU A 255 -2.73 -20.91 8.54
CA LEU A 255 -3.30 -22.22 8.90
C LEU A 255 -3.43 -23.11 7.68
#